data_c720414dec49cfb37d0723f8f580e73f
#
_entry.id   c720414dec49cfb37d0723f8f580e73f
#
_cell.length_a   1.000
_cell.length_b   1.000
_cell.length_c   1.000
_cell.angle_alpha   90.00
_cell.angle_beta   90.00
_cell.angle_gamma   90.00
#
_symmetry.space_group_name_H-M   'P 1'
#
loop_
_entity.id
_entity.type
_entity.pdbx_description
1 polymer ?
#
loop_
_entity_poly.entity_id
_entity_poly.type
_entity_poly.pdbx_seq_one_letter_code
_entity_poly.pdbx_strand_id
1 'polypeptide(L)'
;ELNHHFFASILDGIEQTANDSGYNILICQSSEKYEKEEQNIQMLLNSRVAGILIGISKETVYLQHLQDIIDSDIPLVLYDRPCPSLQCDQVVSDDYAGAYNAVEYLIQTGCKRIMYFSSPMQLEVAHRRYQGWRDALLHYGLSTDNGAILTCDTRAQAIIETPNVMKSDSRPDAIFCVNDDCAAGVLYAAQILGLQVPNDISICGFSNA
;
A
#
# COMPACT_ATOMS: atom_id res chain seq x y z
N GLU A 1 -4.55 -8.01 -6.53
CA GLU A 1 -4.37 -7.66 -7.96
C GLU A 1 -3.08 -8.26 -8.49
N LEU A 2 -3.15 -9.32 -9.29
CA LEU A 2 -1.97 -10.03 -9.82
C LEU A 2 -1.11 -9.18 -10.78
N ASN A 3 -1.63 -8.05 -11.23
CA ASN A 3 -0.88 -7.11 -12.07
C ASN A 3 0.12 -6.25 -11.28
N HIS A 4 0.11 -6.31 -9.96
CA HIS A 4 1.04 -5.59 -9.10
C HIS A 4 2.23 -6.49 -8.77
N HIS A 5 3.44 -6.07 -9.08
CA HIS A 5 4.67 -6.84 -8.84
C HIS A 5 4.76 -7.36 -7.39
N PHE A 6 4.39 -6.53 -6.42
CA PHE A 6 4.37 -6.88 -5.00
C PHE A 6 3.49 -8.12 -4.71
N PHE A 7 2.23 -8.14 -5.20
CA PHE A 7 1.33 -9.29 -4.99
C PHE A 7 1.76 -10.52 -5.78
N ALA A 8 2.35 -10.35 -6.97
CA ALA A 8 2.89 -11.46 -7.74
C ALA A 8 4.05 -12.14 -6.97
N SER A 9 4.95 -11.37 -6.38
CA SER A 9 6.07 -11.91 -5.59
C SER A 9 5.61 -12.62 -4.31
N ILE A 10 4.56 -12.12 -3.64
CA ILE A 10 3.95 -12.81 -2.49
C ILE A 10 3.35 -14.14 -2.95
N LEU A 11 2.62 -14.13 -4.06
CA LEU A 11 1.99 -15.35 -4.60
C LEU A 11 3.02 -16.42 -4.95
N ASP A 12 4.13 -16.04 -5.59
CA ASP A 12 5.23 -16.97 -5.90
C ASP A 12 5.79 -17.65 -4.62
N GLY A 13 5.99 -16.88 -3.55
CA GLY A 13 6.45 -17.42 -2.27
C GLY A 13 5.43 -18.36 -1.61
N ILE A 14 4.15 -18.00 -1.68
CA ILE A 14 3.05 -18.83 -1.17
C ILE A 14 2.97 -20.13 -1.99
N GLU A 15 3.00 -20.04 -3.32
CA GLU A 15 2.91 -21.21 -4.21
C GLU A 15 4.05 -22.19 -3.97
N GLN A 16 5.28 -21.70 -3.90
CA GLN A 16 6.44 -22.56 -3.62
C GLN A 16 6.30 -23.27 -2.27
N THR A 17 5.97 -22.53 -1.21
CA THR A 17 5.84 -23.10 0.14
C THR A 17 4.70 -24.12 0.24
N ALA A 18 3.56 -23.84 -0.38
CA ALA A 18 2.40 -24.74 -0.39
C ALA A 18 2.71 -26.03 -1.16
N ASN A 19 3.32 -25.95 -2.35
CA ASN A 19 3.72 -27.10 -3.16
C ASN A 19 4.70 -27.99 -2.42
N ASP A 20 5.72 -27.41 -1.77
CA ASP A 20 6.71 -28.15 -0.98
C ASP A 20 6.06 -28.87 0.23
N SER A 21 4.93 -28.34 0.70
CA SER A 21 4.12 -28.90 1.80
C SER A 21 2.99 -29.82 1.33
N GLY A 22 2.86 -30.08 0.02
CA GLY A 22 1.86 -30.98 -0.56
C GLY A 22 0.45 -30.38 -0.66
N TYR A 23 0.33 -29.04 -0.64
CA TYR A 23 -0.94 -28.33 -0.83
C TYR A 23 -1.07 -27.81 -2.26
N ASN A 24 -2.30 -27.80 -2.79
CA ASN A 24 -2.66 -27.09 -4.01
C ASN A 24 -3.25 -25.74 -3.67
N ILE A 25 -3.01 -24.73 -4.51
CA ILE A 25 -3.51 -23.37 -4.31
C ILE A 25 -4.72 -23.11 -5.20
N LEU A 26 -5.75 -22.50 -4.61
CA LEU A 26 -6.88 -21.87 -5.31
C LEU A 26 -6.71 -20.36 -5.22
N ILE A 27 -6.56 -19.69 -6.37
CA ILE A 27 -6.37 -18.25 -6.43
C ILE A 27 -7.69 -17.56 -6.75
N CYS A 28 -8.11 -16.64 -5.90
CA CYS A 28 -9.28 -15.79 -6.08
C CYS A 28 -8.87 -14.31 -6.12
N GLN A 29 -9.53 -13.51 -6.96
CA GLN A 29 -9.28 -12.07 -7.03
C GLN A 29 -10.57 -11.30 -6.72
N SER A 30 -10.52 -10.43 -5.72
CA SER A 30 -11.63 -9.50 -5.40
C SER A 30 -11.60 -8.24 -6.27
N SER A 31 -10.45 -7.91 -6.88
CA SER A 31 -10.23 -6.63 -7.61
C SER A 31 -10.58 -5.41 -6.75
N GLU A 32 -10.24 -5.47 -5.46
CA GLU A 32 -10.49 -4.44 -4.45
C GLU A 32 -11.99 -4.18 -4.17
N LYS A 33 -12.86 -5.16 -4.49
CA LYS A 33 -14.32 -5.07 -4.30
C LYS A 33 -14.79 -5.97 -3.16
N TYR A 34 -15.55 -5.36 -2.21
CA TYR A 34 -16.08 -6.06 -1.05
C TYR A 34 -16.97 -7.25 -1.45
N GLU A 35 -17.94 -7.04 -2.36
CA GLU A 35 -18.88 -8.08 -2.76
C GLU A 35 -18.19 -9.29 -3.41
N LYS A 36 -17.12 -9.04 -4.18
CA LYS A 36 -16.33 -10.13 -4.77
C LYS A 36 -15.49 -10.88 -3.73
N GLU A 37 -14.95 -10.15 -2.74
CA GLU A 37 -14.23 -10.75 -1.63
C GLU A 37 -15.14 -11.69 -0.85
N GLU A 38 -16.34 -11.24 -0.48
CA GLU A 38 -17.36 -12.03 0.20
C GLU A 38 -17.76 -13.27 -0.61
N GLN A 39 -18.06 -13.10 -1.92
CA GLN A 39 -18.40 -14.22 -2.81
C GLN A 39 -17.26 -15.25 -2.91
N ASN A 40 -16.01 -14.81 -3.03
CA ASN A 40 -14.85 -15.68 -3.08
C ASN A 40 -14.70 -16.48 -1.79
N ILE A 41 -14.89 -15.86 -0.63
CA ILE A 41 -14.82 -16.52 0.68
C ILE A 41 -15.91 -17.58 0.77
N GLN A 42 -17.15 -17.29 0.43
CA GLN A 42 -18.24 -18.26 0.44
C GLN A 42 -17.95 -19.47 -0.48
N MET A 43 -17.38 -19.23 -1.64
CA MET A 43 -16.97 -20.29 -2.56
C MET A 43 -15.85 -21.15 -1.96
N LEU A 44 -14.84 -20.55 -1.30
CA LEU A 44 -13.74 -21.26 -0.65
C LEU A 44 -14.23 -22.11 0.54
N LEU A 45 -15.12 -21.57 1.39
CA LEU A 45 -15.75 -22.31 2.48
C LEU A 45 -16.50 -23.55 1.96
N ASN A 46 -17.30 -23.39 0.90
CA ASN A 46 -18.01 -24.48 0.26
C ASN A 46 -17.06 -25.52 -0.38
N SER A 47 -15.88 -25.11 -0.81
CA SER A 47 -14.84 -25.98 -1.39
C SER A 47 -14.03 -26.75 -0.34
N ARG A 48 -14.28 -26.54 0.95
CA ARG A 48 -13.59 -27.19 2.07
C ARG A 48 -12.06 -27.05 1.98
N VAL A 49 -11.58 -25.84 1.74
CA VAL A 49 -10.15 -25.55 1.73
C VAL A 49 -9.51 -25.79 3.09
N ALA A 50 -8.24 -26.15 3.13
CA ALA A 50 -7.49 -26.41 4.37
C ALA A 50 -7.14 -25.14 5.16
N GLY A 51 -7.17 -23.98 4.51
CA GLY A 51 -6.89 -22.68 5.11
C GLY A 51 -7.05 -21.58 4.07
N ILE A 52 -7.11 -20.33 4.52
CA ILE A 52 -7.27 -19.15 3.68
C ILE A 52 -6.18 -18.13 4.02
N LEU A 53 -5.45 -17.67 2.98
CA LEU A 53 -4.59 -16.50 3.06
C LEU A 53 -5.28 -15.36 2.30
N ILE A 54 -5.43 -14.19 2.91
CA ILE A 54 -6.15 -13.08 2.28
C ILE A 54 -5.46 -11.74 2.52
N GLY A 55 -5.31 -10.95 1.45
CA GLY A 55 -5.12 -9.51 1.51
C GLY A 55 -6.49 -8.83 1.38
N ILE A 56 -6.96 -8.20 2.44
CA ILE A 56 -8.29 -7.58 2.53
C ILE A 56 -8.45 -6.49 1.47
N SER A 57 -9.62 -6.39 0.81
CA SER A 57 -9.87 -5.38 -0.21
C SER A 57 -9.94 -3.95 0.39
N LYS A 58 -9.66 -2.93 -0.44
CA LYS A 58 -9.75 -1.53 0.00
C LYS A 58 -11.17 -1.10 0.38
N GLU A 59 -12.19 -1.76 -0.19
CA GLU A 59 -13.59 -1.46 0.08
C GLU A 59 -14.11 -2.15 1.35
N THR A 60 -13.35 -3.09 1.93
CA THR A 60 -13.81 -3.86 3.08
C THR A 60 -13.84 -3.01 4.34
N VAL A 61 -15.06 -2.74 4.81
CA VAL A 61 -15.37 -2.05 6.06
C VAL A 61 -16.01 -3.00 7.07
N TYR A 62 -16.84 -3.92 6.58
CA TYR A 62 -17.51 -4.94 7.40
C TYR A 62 -16.68 -6.22 7.37
N LEU A 63 -16.48 -6.84 8.53
CA LEU A 63 -15.56 -7.98 8.72
C LEU A 63 -16.30 -9.31 8.96
N GLN A 64 -17.64 -9.34 8.85
CA GLN A 64 -18.42 -10.52 9.19
C GLN A 64 -18.00 -11.75 8.35
N HIS A 65 -17.79 -11.58 7.04
CA HIS A 65 -17.36 -12.66 6.15
C HIS A 65 -15.98 -13.25 6.52
N LEU A 66 -15.10 -12.43 7.13
CA LEU A 66 -13.81 -12.89 7.65
C LEU A 66 -13.97 -13.59 9.01
N GLN A 67 -14.88 -13.09 9.85
CA GLN A 67 -15.23 -13.74 11.12
C GLN A 67 -15.86 -15.11 10.87
N ASP A 68 -16.69 -15.25 9.85
CA ASP A 68 -17.32 -16.52 9.47
C ASP A 68 -16.29 -17.61 9.12
N ILE A 69 -15.10 -17.23 8.58
CA ILE A 69 -13.98 -18.17 8.35
C ILE A 69 -13.48 -18.69 9.70
N ILE A 70 -13.22 -17.79 10.64
CA ILE A 70 -12.72 -18.11 11.98
C ILE A 70 -13.74 -19.00 12.73
N ASP A 71 -15.01 -18.64 12.67
CA ASP A 71 -16.10 -19.37 13.31
C ASP A 71 -16.33 -20.76 12.69
N SER A 72 -15.82 -20.99 11.48
CA SER A 72 -15.84 -22.29 10.79
C SER A 72 -14.63 -23.16 11.09
N ASP A 73 -13.76 -22.77 12.04
CA ASP A 73 -12.50 -23.46 12.41
C ASP A 73 -11.52 -23.62 11.21
N ILE A 74 -11.61 -22.76 10.19
CA ILE A 74 -10.69 -22.74 9.06
C ILE A 74 -9.55 -21.77 9.39
N PRO A 75 -8.27 -22.22 9.33
CA PRO A 75 -7.12 -21.33 9.52
C PRO A 75 -7.17 -20.14 8.59
N LEU A 76 -7.10 -18.93 9.15
CA LEU A 76 -7.06 -17.66 8.43
C LEU A 76 -5.75 -16.95 8.71
N VAL A 77 -5.06 -16.51 7.64
CA VAL A 77 -3.91 -15.62 7.73
C VAL A 77 -4.17 -14.39 6.88
N LEU A 78 -4.05 -13.22 7.49
CA LEU A 78 -4.05 -11.96 6.73
C LEU A 78 -2.63 -11.62 6.28
N TYR A 79 -2.50 -11.05 5.09
CA TYR A 79 -1.24 -10.49 4.65
C TYR A 79 -1.41 -9.07 4.07
N ASP A 80 -0.32 -8.29 4.07
CA ASP A 80 -0.27 -6.91 3.59
C ASP A 80 -1.08 -5.94 4.46
N ARG A 81 -2.40 -6.10 4.54
CA ARG A 81 -3.30 -5.18 5.26
C ARG A 81 -3.71 -5.76 6.61
N PRO A 82 -3.15 -5.22 7.72
CA PRO A 82 -3.52 -5.70 9.05
C PRO A 82 -4.96 -5.34 9.41
N CYS A 83 -5.57 -6.21 10.20
CA CYS A 83 -6.86 -5.98 10.81
C CYS A 83 -6.80 -6.37 12.30
N PRO A 84 -6.43 -5.45 13.20
CA PRO A 84 -6.22 -5.76 14.63
C PRO A 84 -7.45 -6.29 15.37
N SER A 85 -8.65 -6.06 14.84
CA SER A 85 -9.90 -6.53 15.43
C SER A 85 -10.19 -8.01 15.17
N LEU A 86 -9.50 -8.64 14.20
CA LEU A 86 -9.66 -10.07 13.92
C LEU A 86 -8.61 -10.90 14.70
N GLN A 87 -9.05 -11.96 15.31
CA GLN A 87 -8.21 -12.91 16.05
C GLN A 87 -7.66 -13.99 15.11
N CYS A 88 -6.69 -13.62 14.27
CA CYS A 88 -6.00 -14.52 13.34
C CYS A 88 -4.54 -14.11 13.17
N ASP A 89 -3.73 -14.99 12.58
CA ASP A 89 -2.35 -14.68 12.23
C ASP A 89 -2.29 -13.62 11.14
N GLN A 90 -1.28 -12.73 11.22
CA GLN A 90 -1.11 -11.64 10.28
C GLN A 90 0.37 -11.48 9.89
N VAL A 91 0.64 -11.43 8.59
CA VAL A 91 1.97 -11.20 8.03
C VAL A 91 1.98 -9.82 7.38
N VAL A 92 2.66 -8.88 8.01
CA VAL A 92 2.64 -7.46 7.61
C VAL A 92 4.05 -6.89 7.52
N SER A 93 4.22 -5.86 6.71
CA SER A 93 5.44 -5.04 6.67
C SER A 93 5.45 -4.04 7.83
N ASP A 94 6.64 -3.60 8.23
CA ASP A 94 6.75 -2.46 9.14
C ASP A 94 6.57 -1.14 8.35
N ASP A 95 5.30 -0.84 8.06
CA ASP A 95 4.90 0.33 7.28
C ASP A 95 5.34 1.65 7.90
N TYR A 96 5.34 1.72 9.24
CA TYR A 96 5.79 2.92 9.95
C TYR A 96 7.30 3.14 9.77
N ALA A 97 8.10 2.13 10.11
CA ALA A 97 9.55 2.25 10.01
C ALA A 97 10.02 2.44 8.56
N GLY A 98 9.39 1.73 7.61
CA GLY A 98 9.68 1.90 6.18
C GLY A 98 9.41 3.30 5.68
N ALA A 99 8.27 3.90 6.05
CA ALA A 99 7.93 5.27 5.67
C ALA A 99 8.81 6.30 6.37
N TYR A 100 9.09 6.11 7.67
CA TYR A 100 9.99 6.98 8.42
C TYR A 100 11.38 7.02 7.75
N ASN A 101 11.97 5.86 7.48
CA ASN A 101 13.30 5.76 6.88
C ASN A 101 13.36 6.35 5.46
N ALA A 102 12.31 6.14 4.66
CA ALA A 102 12.24 6.70 3.30
C ALA A 102 12.19 8.24 3.33
N VAL A 103 11.38 8.80 4.22
CA VAL A 103 11.25 10.27 4.36
C VAL A 103 12.50 10.87 5.02
N GLU A 104 13.07 10.21 6.01
CA GLU A 104 14.35 10.60 6.60
C GLU A 104 15.46 10.68 5.54
N TYR A 105 15.54 9.69 4.65
CA TYR A 105 16.51 9.71 3.55
C TYR A 105 16.29 10.91 2.62
N LEU A 106 15.04 11.23 2.26
CA LEU A 106 14.73 12.44 1.46
C LEU A 106 15.19 13.72 2.18
N ILE A 107 14.96 13.81 3.49
CA ILE A 107 15.41 14.97 4.30
C ILE A 107 16.95 15.06 4.31
N GLN A 108 17.64 13.95 4.51
CA GLN A 108 19.11 13.89 4.52
C GLN A 108 19.73 14.26 3.17
N THR A 109 19.01 14.04 2.05
CA THR A 109 19.43 14.50 0.72
C THR A 109 19.14 15.98 0.46
N GLY A 110 18.51 16.68 1.42
CA GLY A 110 18.31 18.14 1.39
C GLY A 110 16.87 18.58 1.10
N CYS A 111 15.94 17.65 0.94
CA CYS A 111 14.51 17.97 0.73
C CYS A 111 13.89 18.56 2.00
N LYS A 112 13.01 19.55 1.85
CA LYS A 112 12.37 20.29 2.95
C LYS A 112 10.86 20.33 2.86
N ARG A 113 10.29 20.19 1.67
CA ARG A 113 8.85 20.18 1.42
C ARG A 113 8.46 18.86 0.81
N ILE A 114 8.27 17.84 1.65
CA ILE A 114 8.02 16.47 1.22
C ILE A 114 6.52 16.21 1.26
N MET A 115 5.91 16.05 0.10
CA MET A 115 4.50 15.71 -0.02
C MET A 115 4.31 14.19 0.04
N TYR A 116 3.20 13.74 0.66
CA TYR A 116 2.83 12.33 0.71
C TYR A 116 1.65 12.03 -0.21
N PHE A 117 1.88 11.20 -1.22
CA PHE A 117 0.83 10.61 -2.05
C PHE A 117 0.38 9.31 -1.40
N SER A 118 -0.79 9.36 -0.77
CA SER A 118 -1.33 8.34 0.14
C SER A 118 -2.40 7.47 -0.52
N SER A 119 -2.58 6.25 -0.04
CA SER A 119 -3.84 5.52 -0.19
C SER A 119 -4.93 6.12 0.72
N PRO A 120 -6.21 5.72 0.54
CA PRO A 120 -7.27 6.13 1.45
C PRO A 120 -6.92 5.87 2.92
N MET A 121 -7.06 6.90 3.77
CA MET A 121 -6.56 6.91 5.15
C MET A 121 -7.29 5.95 6.10
N GLN A 122 -8.43 5.38 5.69
CA GLN A 122 -9.10 4.29 6.43
C GLN A 122 -8.31 2.96 6.41
N LEU A 123 -7.36 2.81 5.47
CA LEU A 123 -6.50 1.65 5.42
C LEU A 123 -5.38 1.78 6.46
N GLU A 124 -5.20 0.76 7.28
CA GLU A 124 -4.17 0.73 8.32
C GLU A 124 -2.76 0.96 7.75
N VAL A 125 -2.45 0.38 6.60
CA VAL A 125 -1.17 0.59 5.89
C VAL A 125 -0.95 2.07 5.54
N ALA A 126 -1.99 2.76 5.06
CA ALA A 126 -1.90 4.19 4.75
C ALA A 126 -1.69 5.03 6.00
N HIS A 127 -2.40 4.68 7.09
CA HIS A 127 -2.29 5.37 8.37
C HIS A 127 -0.89 5.20 8.99
N ARG A 128 -0.32 3.99 8.98
CA ARG A 128 1.03 3.72 9.49
C ARG A 128 2.10 4.43 8.68
N ARG A 129 2.02 4.40 7.34
CA ARG A 129 2.95 5.15 6.47
C ARG A 129 2.83 6.66 6.68
N TYR A 130 1.60 7.16 6.88
CA TYR A 130 1.38 8.55 7.25
C TYR A 130 2.07 8.92 8.58
N GLN A 131 1.94 8.08 9.60
CA GLN A 131 2.60 8.30 10.88
C GLN A 131 4.13 8.36 10.72
N GLY A 132 4.73 7.43 9.95
CA GLY A 132 6.15 7.43 9.66
C GLY A 132 6.60 8.71 8.93
N TRP A 133 5.87 9.12 7.88
CA TRP A 133 6.11 10.36 7.15
C TRP A 133 6.06 11.59 8.07
N ARG A 134 4.98 11.70 8.86
CA ARG A 134 4.78 12.83 9.78
C ARG A 134 5.87 12.90 10.84
N ASP A 135 6.17 11.79 11.47
CA ASP A 135 7.10 11.75 12.60
C ASP A 135 8.55 11.99 12.14
N ALA A 136 8.92 11.56 10.92
CA ALA A 136 10.18 11.93 10.31
C ALA A 136 10.28 13.45 10.09
N LEU A 137 9.25 14.08 9.50
CA LEU A 137 9.25 15.54 9.33
C LEU A 137 9.35 16.28 10.66
N LEU A 138 8.57 15.89 11.67
CA LEU A 138 8.59 16.49 13.00
C LEU A 138 9.94 16.34 13.69
N HIS A 139 10.57 15.18 13.58
CA HIS A 139 11.91 14.93 14.13
C HIS A 139 12.95 15.92 13.59
N TYR A 140 12.86 16.25 12.32
CA TYR A 140 13.77 17.20 11.66
C TYR A 140 13.27 18.66 11.67
N GLY A 141 12.17 18.96 12.38
CA GLY A 141 11.62 20.32 12.52
C GLY A 141 11.00 20.87 11.23
N LEU A 142 10.55 19.99 10.34
CA LEU A 142 9.89 20.36 9.10
C LEU A 142 8.36 20.42 9.26
N SER A 143 7.68 21.19 8.37
CA SER A 143 6.24 21.34 8.42
C SER A 143 5.51 20.07 8.00
N THR A 144 4.41 19.80 8.70
CA THR A 144 3.45 18.72 8.42
C THR A 144 2.08 19.26 8.00
N ASP A 145 2.05 20.39 7.30
CA ASP A 145 0.80 21.03 6.90
C ASP A 145 -0.13 20.09 6.13
N ASN A 146 -1.44 20.21 6.37
CA ASN A 146 -2.46 19.35 5.76
C ASN A 146 -2.48 19.39 4.22
N GLY A 147 -1.91 20.44 3.60
CA GLY A 147 -1.74 20.51 2.15
C GLY A 147 -0.64 19.61 1.57
N ALA A 148 0.15 18.97 2.44
CA ALA A 148 1.25 18.09 2.03
C ALA A 148 0.81 16.60 1.85
N ILE A 149 -0.48 16.30 1.91
CA ILE A 149 -1.03 14.94 1.74
C ILE A 149 -2.10 14.97 0.65
N LEU A 150 -2.00 14.01 -0.27
CA LEU A 150 -2.99 13.79 -1.32
C LEU A 150 -3.32 12.30 -1.43
N THR A 151 -4.62 11.96 -1.47
CA THR A 151 -5.03 10.59 -1.78
C THR A 151 -4.80 10.32 -3.26
N CYS A 152 -3.74 9.57 -3.54
CA CYS A 152 -3.25 9.27 -4.88
C CYS A 152 -2.39 7.99 -4.79
N ASP A 153 -2.93 6.84 -5.12
CA ASP A 153 -2.25 5.55 -4.92
C ASP A 153 -2.11 4.70 -6.18
N THR A 154 -2.49 5.25 -7.33
CA THR A 154 -2.33 4.60 -8.64
C THR A 154 -1.49 5.44 -9.58
N ARG A 155 -0.84 4.79 -10.56
CA ARG A 155 -0.10 5.46 -11.63
C ARG A 155 -0.94 6.49 -12.36
N ALA A 156 -2.19 6.13 -12.70
CA ALA A 156 -3.08 7.01 -13.46
C ALA A 156 -3.42 8.30 -12.69
N GLN A 157 -3.72 8.17 -11.39
CA GLN A 157 -3.95 9.34 -10.53
C GLN A 157 -2.71 10.21 -10.42
N ALA A 158 -1.53 9.60 -10.20
CA ALA A 158 -0.28 10.32 -10.07
C ALA A 158 0.09 11.12 -11.33
N ILE A 159 -0.19 10.59 -12.53
CA ILE A 159 0.01 11.30 -13.80
C ILE A 159 -0.87 12.56 -13.86
N ILE A 160 -2.10 12.50 -13.37
CA ILE A 160 -3.05 13.62 -13.38
C ILE A 160 -2.71 14.66 -12.30
N GLU A 161 -2.38 14.20 -11.10
CA GLU A 161 -2.23 15.09 -9.94
C GLU A 161 -0.86 15.76 -9.85
N THR A 162 0.20 15.12 -10.30
CA THR A 162 1.56 15.68 -10.23
C THR A 162 1.67 17.06 -10.92
N PRO A 163 1.11 17.30 -12.13
CA PRO A 163 1.14 18.63 -12.75
C PRO A 163 0.43 19.71 -11.92
N ASN A 164 -0.64 19.34 -11.20
CA ASN A 164 -1.39 20.28 -10.35
C ASN A 164 -0.56 20.66 -9.12
N VAL A 165 0.04 19.68 -8.48
CA VAL A 165 0.91 19.86 -7.32
C VAL A 165 2.13 20.69 -7.66
N MET A 166 2.76 20.46 -8.82
CA MET A 166 3.96 21.18 -9.25
C MET A 166 3.72 22.62 -9.70
N LYS A 167 2.48 23.01 -9.98
CA LYS A 167 2.09 24.39 -10.29
C LYS A 167 1.75 25.23 -9.05
N SER A 168 1.62 24.60 -7.88
CA SER A 168 1.29 25.29 -6.63
C SER A 168 2.44 26.19 -6.17
N ASP A 169 2.10 27.32 -5.53
CA ASP A 169 3.09 28.21 -4.89
C ASP A 169 3.89 27.50 -3.79
N SER A 170 3.27 26.50 -3.17
CA SER A 170 3.88 25.62 -2.15
C SER A 170 4.41 24.30 -2.75
N ARG A 171 4.82 24.31 -4.02
CA ARG A 171 5.27 23.07 -4.69
C ARG A 171 6.27 22.30 -3.84
N PRO A 172 6.17 20.98 -3.75
CA PRO A 172 7.11 20.14 -3.02
C PRO A 172 8.47 20.08 -3.74
N ASP A 173 9.52 19.80 -3.00
CA ASP A 173 10.84 19.41 -3.52
C ASP A 173 11.04 17.88 -3.49
N ALA A 174 10.12 17.14 -2.82
CA ALA A 174 10.05 15.70 -2.89
C ALA A 174 8.61 15.19 -2.77
N ILE A 175 8.34 14.04 -3.40
CA ILE A 175 7.09 13.28 -3.24
C ILE A 175 7.44 11.89 -2.72
N PHE A 176 6.94 11.55 -1.53
CA PHE A 176 6.90 10.21 -1.01
C PHE A 176 5.60 9.55 -1.45
N CYS A 177 5.69 8.47 -2.21
CA CYS A 177 4.55 7.75 -2.74
C CYS A 177 4.27 6.50 -1.91
N VAL A 178 2.99 6.23 -1.67
CA VAL A 178 2.55 5.06 -0.91
C VAL A 178 3.01 3.73 -1.53
N ASN A 179 3.26 3.69 -2.84
CA ASN A 179 3.78 2.54 -3.56
C ASN A 179 4.56 2.96 -4.81
N ASP A 180 5.25 2.01 -5.43
CA ASP A 180 6.09 2.27 -6.61
C ASP A 180 5.29 2.49 -7.89
N ASP A 181 4.06 1.98 -8.00
CA ASP A 181 3.20 2.26 -9.16
C ASP A 181 2.80 3.74 -9.19
N CYS A 182 2.46 4.31 -8.03
CA CYS A 182 2.25 5.74 -7.88
C CYS A 182 3.54 6.51 -8.19
N ALA A 183 4.70 6.10 -7.65
CA ALA A 183 5.99 6.75 -7.91
C ALA A 183 6.36 6.76 -9.40
N ALA A 184 6.09 5.66 -10.11
CA ALA A 184 6.27 5.59 -11.57
C ALA A 184 5.35 6.59 -12.30
N GLY A 185 4.14 6.82 -11.81
CA GLY A 185 3.23 7.84 -12.34
C GLY A 185 3.76 9.26 -12.13
N VAL A 186 4.29 9.56 -10.93
CA VAL A 186 4.94 10.84 -10.62
C VAL A 186 6.16 11.07 -11.54
N LEU A 187 7.00 10.03 -11.69
CA LEU A 187 8.19 10.10 -12.56
C LEU A 187 7.82 10.39 -14.01
N TYR A 188 6.81 9.70 -14.53
CA TYR A 188 6.32 9.92 -15.90
C TYR A 188 5.78 11.35 -16.08
N ALA A 189 5.00 11.85 -15.13
CA ALA A 189 4.47 13.22 -15.17
C ALA A 189 5.60 14.26 -15.08
N ALA A 190 6.60 14.04 -14.21
CA ALA A 190 7.78 14.91 -14.10
C ALA A 190 8.55 14.99 -15.44
N GLN A 191 8.73 13.88 -16.14
CA GLN A 191 9.36 13.85 -17.47
C GLN A 191 8.56 14.67 -18.50
N ILE A 192 7.23 14.54 -18.53
CA ILE A 192 6.37 15.35 -19.44
C ILE A 192 6.49 16.84 -19.13
N LEU A 193 6.62 17.20 -17.85
CA LEU A 193 6.80 18.59 -17.42
C LEU A 193 8.22 19.13 -17.65
N GLY A 194 9.15 18.30 -18.13
CA GLY A 194 10.55 18.68 -18.33
C GLY A 194 11.34 18.85 -17.03
N LEU A 195 10.84 18.29 -15.91
CA LEU A 195 11.50 18.35 -14.61
C LEU A 195 12.62 17.31 -14.52
N GLN A 196 13.74 17.69 -13.92
CA GLN A 196 14.86 16.79 -13.64
C GLN A 196 14.66 16.10 -12.29
N VAL A 197 14.69 14.77 -12.29
CA VAL A 197 14.69 13.97 -11.07
C VAL A 197 16.14 13.51 -10.82
N PRO A 198 16.72 13.75 -9.66
CA PRO A 198 16.13 14.33 -8.43
C PRO A 198 16.26 15.87 -8.29
N ASN A 199 16.85 16.60 -9.26
CA ASN A 199 17.26 18.00 -9.08
C ASN A 199 16.09 18.98 -8.87
N ASP A 200 14.98 18.82 -9.63
CA ASP A 200 13.79 19.67 -9.50
C ASP A 200 12.75 19.08 -8.56
N ILE A 201 12.72 17.74 -8.45
CA ILE A 201 11.83 16.98 -7.60
C ILE A 201 12.45 15.61 -7.26
N SER A 202 12.55 15.26 -6.01
CA SER A 202 12.91 13.91 -5.58
C SER A 202 11.67 13.02 -5.47
N ILE A 203 11.80 11.74 -5.81
CA ILE A 203 10.68 10.80 -5.78
C ILE A 203 11.11 9.55 -5.03
N CYS A 204 10.30 9.11 -4.08
CA CYS A 204 10.51 7.87 -3.36
C CYS A 204 9.21 7.06 -3.33
N GLY A 205 9.28 5.78 -3.69
CA GLY A 205 8.22 4.78 -3.53
C GLY A 205 8.36 3.99 -2.25
N PHE A 206 7.68 2.83 -2.15
CA PHE A 206 7.68 2.02 -0.93
C PHE A 206 7.87 0.52 -1.19
N SER A 207 7.38 -0.02 -2.28
CA SER A 207 7.25 -1.48 -2.49
C SER A 207 8.52 -2.18 -2.96
N ASN A 208 9.53 -1.45 -3.41
CA ASN A 208 10.75 -1.97 -4.04
C ASN A 208 10.45 -2.90 -5.24
N ALA A 209 9.56 -2.45 -6.14
CA ALA A 209 9.11 -3.16 -7.33
C ALA A 209 10.00 -2.86 -8.55
#